data_20cfb377cce0eda1ccbce558fa6bdea9
#
_entry.id   20cfb377cce0eda1ccbce558fa6bdea9
#
_cell.length_a   1.000
_cell.length_b   1.000
_cell.length_c   1.000
_cell.angle_alpha   90.00
_cell.angle_beta   90.00
_cell.angle_gamma   90.00
#
_symmetry.space_group_name_H-M   'P 1'
#
loop_
_entity.id
_entity.type
_entity.pdbx_description
1 polymer ?
#
loop_
_entity_poly.entity_id
_entity_poly.type
_entity_poly.pdbx_seq_one_letter_code
_entity_poly.pdbx_strand_id
1 'polypeptide(L)'
;MAGYLDQYGAGEERRGKIIRMVVISVVALVVIGGGLVFTFYNFREERQVKEFLHHLNVKDYKAAYALFGCTDAKPCRYYPIDKFMEDWGPASGHSGFDSARITRSRSCGSGVLLTVDYGSNRQEKLWVERGDKSIGFPPVQGCPAGL
;
A
#
# COMPACT_ATOMS: atom_id res chain seq x y z
N MET A 1 -25.61 62.73 15.06
CA MET A 1 -25.03 62.02 16.24
C MET A 1 -24.79 60.62 15.83
N ALA A 2 -23.56 60.32 15.39
CA ALA A 2 -23.14 58.96 15.06
C ALA A 2 -23.00 58.18 16.38
N GLY A 3 -23.76 57.10 16.49
CA GLY A 3 -23.92 56.36 17.73
C GLY A 3 -22.62 55.65 18.14
N TYR A 4 -22.25 55.81 19.38
CA TYR A 4 -21.14 55.14 20.08
C TYR A 4 -21.20 53.61 19.98
N LEU A 5 -22.33 53.07 19.56
CA LEU A 5 -22.59 51.64 19.42
C LEU A 5 -22.07 51.03 18.09
N ASP A 6 -21.87 51.84 17.05
CA ASP A 6 -21.36 51.35 15.75
C ASP A 6 -19.86 50.97 15.80
N GLN A 7 -19.14 51.54 16.75
CA GLN A 7 -17.70 51.27 16.90
C GLN A 7 -17.39 49.95 17.64
N TYR A 8 -18.35 49.40 18.38
CA TYR A 8 -18.18 48.18 19.15
C TYR A 8 -18.42 46.88 18.38
N GLY A 9 -19.19 46.93 17.28
CA GLY A 9 -19.56 45.75 16.48
C GLY A 9 -18.57 45.36 15.38
N ALA A 10 -17.85 46.35 14.81
CA ALA A 10 -17.02 46.11 13.62
C ALA A 10 -15.75 45.28 13.90
N GLY A 11 -15.28 45.27 15.13
CA GLY A 11 -14.10 44.50 15.54
C GLY A 11 -14.40 43.01 15.81
N GLU A 12 -15.58 42.72 16.33
CA GLU A 12 -15.99 41.36 16.64
C GLU A 12 -16.35 40.57 15.40
N GLU A 13 -17.00 41.16 14.41
CA GLU A 13 -17.31 40.51 13.13
C GLU A 13 -16.04 40.12 12.35
N ARG A 14 -15.04 41.00 12.34
CA ARG A 14 -13.75 40.69 11.69
C ARG A 14 -13.01 39.56 12.39
N ARG A 15 -12.97 39.54 13.72
CA ARG A 15 -12.37 38.46 14.50
C ARG A 15 -13.10 37.15 14.28
N GLY A 16 -14.43 37.16 14.26
CA GLY A 16 -15.22 35.96 13.97
C GLY A 16 -14.95 35.38 12.57
N LYS A 17 -14.84 36.25 11.56
CA LYS A 17 -14.48 35.80 10.18
C LYS A 17 -13.07 35.22 10.11
N ILE A 18 -12.10 35.85 10.75
CA ILE A 18 -10.71 35.34 10.78
C ILE A 18 -10.64 34.02 11.51
N ILE A 19 -11.24 33.89 12.68
CA ILE A 19 -11.28 32.64 13.45
C ILE A 19 -11.94 31.54 12.61
N ARG A 20 -13.04 31.80 11.96
CA ARG A 20 -13.74 30.85 11.10
C ARG A 20 -12.87 30.39 9.92
N MET A 21 -12.16 31.33 9.26
CA MET A 21 -11.24 31.01 8.17
C MET A 21 -10.08 30.14 8.66
N VAL A 22 -9.48 30.47 9.79
CA VAL A 22 -8.39 29.70 10.39
C VAL A 22 -8.86 28.30 10.73
N VAL A 23 -10.01 28.15 11.38
CA VAL A 23 -10.58 26.85 11.71
C VAL A 23 -10.84 26.02 10.47
N ILE A 24 -11.45 26.60 9.43
CA ILE A 24 -11.71 25.90 8.16
C ILE A 24 -10.39 25.48 7.51
N SER A 25 -9.37 26.34 7.50
CA SER A 25 -8.05 26.02 6.93
C SER A 25 -7.35 24.87 7.68
N VAL A 26 -7.40 24.89 9.00
CA VAL A 26 -6.82 23.82 9.83
C VAL A 26 -7.54 22.49 9.58
N VAL A 27 -8.87 22.50 9.57
CA VAL A 27 -9.67 21.30 9.27
C VAL A 27 -9.36 20.77 7.87
N ALA A 28 -9.29 21.66 6.87
CA ALA A 28 -8.93 21.27 5.51
C ALA A 28 -7.53 20.62 5.43
N LEU A 29 -6.54 21.19 6.11
CA LEU A 29 -5.19 20.62 6.17
C LEU A 29 -5.16 19.26 6.84
N VAL A 30 -5.91 19.06 7.92
CA VAL A 30 -6.00 17.75 8.61
C VAL A 30 -6.68 16.73 7.72
N VAL A 31 -7.76 17.08 7.03
CA VAL A 31 -8.47 16.17 6.13
C VAL A 31 -7.61 15.81 4.91
N ILE A 32 -6.96 16.79 4.29
CA ILE A 32 -6.07 16.54 3.14
C ILE A 32 -4.86 15.73 3.58
N GLY A 33 -4.18 16.13 4.66
CA GLY A 33 -3.01 15.43 5.18
C GLY A 33 -3.34 14.00 5.61
N GLY A 34 -4.43 13.80 6.34
CA GLY A 34 -4.90 12.48 6.75
C GLY A 34 -5.30 11.61 5.56
N GLY A 35 -5.98 12.18 4.57
CA GLY A 35 -6.35 11.49 3.34
C GLY A 35 -5.14 11.04 2.53
N LEU A 36 -4.11 11.89 2.39
CA LEU A 36 -2.87 11.54 1.72
C LEU A 36 -2.13 10.40 2.46
N VAL A 37 -1.96 10.52 3.77
CA VAL A 37 -1.34 9.46 4.58
C VAL A 37 -2.08 8.14 4.41
N PHE A 38 -3.40 8.15 4.50
CA PHE A 38 -4.22 6.94 4.33
C PHE A 38 -4.08 6.32 2.94
N THR A 39 -4.06 7.14 1.88
CA THR A 39 -3.94 6.68 0.49
C THR A 39 -2.55 6.09 0.21
N PHE A 40 -1.49 6.71 0.76
CA PHE A 40 -0.11 6.28 0.52
C PHE A 40 0.44 5.34 1.58
N TYR A 41 -0.35 4.94 2.57
CA TYR A 41 0.10 4.14 3.70
C TYR A 41 0.72 2.80 3.29
N ASN A 42 0.17 2.12 2.27
CA ASN A 42 0.66 0.85 1.75
C ASN A 42 1.37 0.99 0.40
N PHE A 43 1.65 2.22 -0.05
CA PHE A 43 2.22 2.46 -1.37
C PHE A 43 3.58 1.79 -1.59
N ARG A 44 4.39 1.72 -0.55
CA ARG A 44 5.73 1.11 -0.61
C ARG A 44 5.63 -0.41 -0.81
N GLU A 45 4.71 -1.05 -0.13
CA GLU A 45 4.44 -2.49 -0.23
C GLU A 45 3.79 -2.84 -1.58
N GLU A 46 2.86 -2.02 -2.04
CA GLU A 46 2.27 -2.19 -3.37
C GLU A 46 3.31 -2.03 -4.49
N ARG A 47 4.24 -1.09 -4.33
CA ARG A 47 5.35 -0.93 -5.28
C ARG A 47 6.22 -2.18 -5.34
N GLN A 48 6.50 -2.79 -4.21
CA GLN A 48 7.28 -4.03 -4.13
C GLN A 48 6.62 -5.17 -4.93
N VAL A 49 5.31 -5.34 -4.79
CA VAL A 49 4.57 -6.34 -5.57
C VAL A 49 4.51 -5.98 -7.05
N LYS A 50 4.37 -4.71 -7.40
CA LYS A 50 4.44 -4.28 -8.81
C LYS A 50 5.80 -4.57 -9.44
N GLU A 51 6.88 -4.37 -8.71
CA GLU A 51 8.24 -4.70 -9.13
C GLU A 51 8.40 -6.21 -9.32
N PHE A 52 7.88 -7.00 -8.40
CA PHE A 52 7.83 -8.46 -8.51
C PHE A 52 7.11 -8.91 -9.79
N LEU A 53 5.91 -8.41 -10.03
CA LEU A 53 5.14 -8.73 -11.23
C LEU A 53 5.86 -8.29 -12.51
N HIS A 54 6.53 -7.15 -12.48
CA HIS A 54 7.36 -6.68 -13.59
C HIS A 54 8.49 -7.66 -13.90
N HIS A 55 9.25 -8.12 -12.88
CA HIS A 55 10.31 -9.10 -13.07
C HIS A 55 9.79 -10.42 -13.62
N LEU A 56 8.63 -10.89 -13.17
CA LEU A 56 7.99 -12.09 -13.73
C LEU A 56 7.62 -11.89 -15.21
N ASN A 57 7.09 -10.71 -15.55
CA ASN A 57 6.69 -10.40 -16.92
C ASN A 57 7.88 -10.37 -17.89
N VAL A 58 9.02 -9.82 -17.46
CA VAL A 58 10.27 -9.81 -18.26
C VAL A 58 11.08 -11.10 -18.11
N LYS A 59 10.55 -12.11 -17.41
CA LYS A 59 11.16 -13.42 -17.17
C LYS A 59 12.50 -13.35 -16.38
N ASP A 60 12.69 -12.30 -15.60
CA ASP A 60 13.81 -12.18 -14.68
C ASP A 60 13.48 -12.83 -13.33
N TYR A 61 13.43 -14.15 -13.34
CA TYR A 61 13.05 -14.96 -12.16
C TYR A 61 14.03 -14.84 -11.01
N LYS A 62 15.31 -14.52 -11.27
CA LYS A 62 16.30 -14.32 -10.20
C LYS A 62 16.04 -13.03 -9.44
N ALA A 63 15.75 -11.93 -10.13
CA ALA A 63 15.38 -10.68 -9.50
C ALA A 63 14.03 -10.80 -8.78
N ALA A 64 13.05 -11.51 -9.36
CA ALA A 64 11.79 -11.79 -8.70
C ALA A 64 11.99 -12.62 -7.41
N TYR A 65 12.84 -13.65 -7.45
CA TYR A 65 13.16 -14.46 -6.28
C TYR A 65 13.87 -13.67 -5.18
N ALA A 66 14.72 -12.71 -5.55
CA ALA A 66 15.39 -11.85 -4.59
C ALA A 66 14.39 -10.99 -3.77
N LEU A 67 13.25 -10.64 -4.34
CA LEU A 67 12.19 -9.91 -3.62
C LEU A 67 11.50 -10.76 -2.54
N PHE A 68 11.62 -12.08 -2.58
CA PHE A 68 11.24 -12.98 -1.49
C PHE A 68 12.28 -13.01 -0.35
N GLY A 69 13.32 -12.19 -0.43
CA GLY A 69 14.43 -12.19 0.53
C GLY A 69 15.41 -13.32 0.32
N CYS A 70 15.32 -14.00 -0.83
CA CYS A 70 16.07 -15.21 -1.17
C CYS A 70 17.02 -14.90 -2.34
N THR A 71 18.28 -15.25 -2.22
CA THR A 71 19.28 -15.08 -3.29
C THR A 71 20.09 -16.35 -3.48
N ASP A 72 20.84 -16.46 -4.58
CA ASP A 72 21.77 -17.56 -4.79
C ASP A 72 22.81 -17.67 -3.65
N ALA A 73 23.22 -16.51 -3.07
CA ALA A 73 24.14 -16.45 -1.94
C ALA A 73 23.46 -16.74 -0.58
N LYS A 74 22.16 -16.49 -0.48
CA LYS A 74 21.35 -16.73 0.72
C LYS A 74 20.03 -17.39 0.31
N PRO A 75 20.06 -18.69 -0.03
CA PRO A 75 18.86 -19.41 -0.44
C PRO A 75 17.87 -19.55 0.74
N CYS A 76 16.60 -19.45 0.44
CA CYS A 76 15.57 -19.69 1.42
C CYS A 76 15.42 -21.19 1.71
N ARG A 77 15.56 -21.56 2.97
CA ARG A 77 15.55 -22.97 3.39
C ARG A 77 14.27 -23.72 3.02
N TYR A 78 13.13 -23.03 3.11
CA TYR A 78 11.81 -23.64 2.90
C TYR A 78 11.20 -23.32 1.54
N TYR A 79 11.83 -22.43 0.78
CA TYR A 79 11.36 -22.01 -0.53
C TYR A 79 12.55 -21.84 -1.49
N PRO A 80 13.15 -22.98 -1.92
CA PRO A 80 14.28 -22.93 -2.84
C PRO A 80 13.85 -22.44 -4.22
N ILE A 81 14.83 -22.05 -5.04
CA ILE A 81 14.58 -21.50 -6.39
C ILE A 81 13.78 -22.45 -7.28
N ASP A 82 13.97 -23.76 -7.15
CA ASP A 82 13.24 -24.76 -7.93
C ASP A 82 11.74 -24.71 -7.63
N LYS A 83 11.38 -24.60 -6.35
CA LYS A 83 9.98 -24.39 -5.94
C LYS A 83 9.42 -23.06 -6.44
N PHE A 84 10.23 -22.01 -6.38
CA PHE A 84 9.85 -20.73 -6.94
C PHE A 84 9.56 -20.84 -8.45
N MET A 85 10.39 -21.59 -9.19
CA MET A 85 10.20 -21.82 -10.62
C MET A 85 8.98 -22.70 -10.93
N GLU A 86 8.61 -23.62 -10.04
CA GLU A 86 7.36 -24.39 -10.16
C GLU A 86 6.14 -23.46 -10.01
N ASP A 87 6.17 -22.55 -9.04
CA ASP A 87 5.05 -21.65 -8.73
C ASP A 87 4.95 -20.48 -9.71
N TRP A 88 6.08 -19.89 -10.11
CA TRP A 88 6.12 -18.62 -10.85
C TRP A 88 6.83 -18.71 -12.21
N GLY A 89 7.42 -19.81 -12.52
CA GLY A 89 8.16 -20.02 -13.77
C GLY A 89 7.27 -20.20 -14.99
N PRO A 90 7.88 -20.41 -16.18
CA PRO A 90 7.14 -20.47 -17.44
C PRO A 90 6.21 -21.68 -17.56
N ALA A 91 6.46 -22.74 -16.78
CA ALA A 91 5.61 -23.93 -16.69
C ALA A 91 4.52 -23.82 -15.61
N SER A 92 4.54 -22.77 -14.82
CA SER A 92 3.53 -22.54 -13.79
C SER A 92 2.17 -22.22 -14.43
N GLY A 93 1.10 -22.50 -13.72
CA GLY A 93 -0.24 -22.08 -14.14
C GLY A 93 -0.46 -20.57 -14.14
N HIS A 94 0.53 -19.79 -13.68
CA HIS A 94 0.49 -18.34 -13.63
C HIS A 94 0.90 -17.75 -14.98
N SER A 95 -0.04 -17.09 -15.62
CA SER A 95 0.15 -16.37 -16.89
C SER A 95 -0.59 -15.03 -16.82
N GLY A 96 -0.20 -14.08 -17.66
CA GLY A 96 -0.86 -12.77 -17.69
C GLY A 96 -0.34 -11.78 -16.66
N PHE A 97 0.96 -11.85 -16.33
CA PHE A 97 1.59 -10.89 -15.41
C PHE A 97 1.54 -9.45 -15.90
N ASP A 98 1.43 -9.24 -17.21
CA ASP A 98 1.24 -7.96 -17.88
C ASP A 98 -0.11 -7.30 -17.53
N SER A 99 -1.14 -8.12 -17.33
CA SER A 99 -2.49 -7.68 -16.96
C SER A 99 -2.74 -7.71 -15.45
N ALA A 100 -1.78 -8.20 -14.67
CA ALA A 100 -1.92 -8.35 -13.23
C ALA A 100 -2.12 -6.99 -12.52
N ARG A 101 -3.11 -6.93 -11.65
CA ARG A 101 -3.47 -5.71 -10.90
C ARG A 101 -3.67 -6.00 -9.42
N ILE A 102 -3.18 -5.09 -8.59
CA ILE A 102 -3.48 -5.11 -7.17
C ILE A 102 -4.92 -4.59 -6.99
N THR A 103 -5.81 -5.44 -6.56
CA THR A 103 -7.23 -5.12 -6.36
C THR A 103 -7.54 -4.76 -4.91
N ARG A 104 -6.75 -5.24 -3.98
CA ARG A 104 -6.94 -4.97 -2.55
C ARG A 104 -5.61 -4.92 -1.83
N SER A 105 -5.47 -3.95 -0.93
CA SER A 105 -4.34 -3.79 -0.04
C SER A 105 -4.85 -3.65 1.39
N ARG A 106 -4.40 -4.51 2.30
CA ARG A 106 -4.86 -4.53 3.68
C ARG A 106 -3.69 -4.65 4.64
N SER A 107 -3.55 -3.68 5.52
CA SER A 107 -2.56 -3.72 6.59
C SER A 107 -2.93 -4.78 7.62
N CYS A 108 -1.98 -5.62 7.99
CA CYS A 108 -2.16 -6.72 8.92
C CYS A 108 -0.91 -6.86 9.80
N GLY A 109 -0.95 -6.35 11.01
CA GLY A 109 0.19 -6.48 11.93
C GLY A 109 1.50 -5.98 11.34
N SER A 110 2.50 -6.87 11.23
CA SER A 110 3.85 -6.57 10.73
C SER A 110 3.94 -6.38 9.21
N GLY A 111 2.89 -6.72 8.46
CA GLY A 111 2.92 -6.66 7.01
C GLY A 111 1.65 -6.17 6.35
N VAL A 112 1.61 -6.33 5.05
CA VAL A 112 0.48 -5.96 4.19
C VAL A 112 0.07 -7.14 3.35
N LEU A 113 -1.21 -7.47 3.40
CA LEU A 113 -1.83 -8.48 2.55
C LEU A 113 -2.34 -7.80 1.28
N LEU A 114 -1.79 -8.20 0.14
CA LEU A 114 -2.14 -7.69 -1.17
C LEU A 114 -2.87 -8.78 -1.97
N THR A 115 -4.00 -8.43 -2.56
CA THR A 115 -4.71 -9.30 -3.48
C THR A 115 -4.38 -8.86 -4.89
N VAL A 116 -3.79 -9.76 -5.66
CA VAL A 116 -3.44 -9.56 -7.07
C VAL A 116 -4.41 -10.34 -7.93
N ASP A 117 -4.98 -9.68 -8.91
CA ASP A 117 -5.85 -10.26 -9.92
C ASP A 117 -5.06 -10.37 -11.23
N TYR A 118 -4.94 -11.58 -11.75
CA TYR A 118 -4.23 -11.88 -13.01
C TYR A 118 -5.18 -11.97 -14.22
N GLY A 119 -6.43 -11.56 -14.04
CA GLY A 119 -7.47 -11.78 -15.04
C GLY A 119 -8.03 -13.22 -15.00
N SER A 120 -9.06 -13.47 -15.80
CA SER A 120 -9.72 -14.79 -15.87
C SER A 120 -10.19 -15.35 -14.52
N ASN A 121 -10.59 -14.45 -13.61
CA ASN A 121 -11.08 -14.80 -12.27
C ASN A 121 -10.04 -15.48 -11.35
N ARG A 122 -8.75 -15.29 -11.64
CA ARG A 122 -7.64 -15.81 -10.82
C ARG A 122 -7.11 -14.70 -9.92
N GLN A 123 -7.29 -14.88 -8.63
CA GLN A 123 -6.78 -13.97 -7.61
C GLN A 123 -5.84 -14.71 -6.68
N GLU A 124 -4.76 -14.06 -6.35
CA GLU A 124 -3.78 -14.58 -5.41
C GLU A 124 -3.45 -13.56 -4.34
N LYS A 125 -3.12 -14.04 -3.16
CA LYS A 125 -2.78 -13.20 -2.02
C LYS A 125 -1.29 -13.28 -1.79
N LEU A 126 -0.65 -12.13 -1.79
CA LEU A 126 0.76 -11.96 -1.47
C LEU A 126 0.89 -11.20 -0.15
N TRP A 127 1.87 -11.58 0.63
CA TRP A 127 2.26 -10.92 1.85
C TRP A 127 3.51 -10.08 1.61
N VAL A 128 3.55 -8.86 2.10
CA VAL A 128 4.76 -8.03 2.12
C VAL A 128 5.06 -7.66 3.55
N GLU A 129 6.21 -8.09 4.05
CA GLU A 129 6.68 -7.71 5.38
C GLU A 129 7.10 -6.24 5.39
N ARG A 130 6.71 -5.48 6.42
CA ARG A 130 7.02 -4.05 6.48
C ARG A 130 8.47 -3.77 6.85
N GLY A 131 9.09 -4.66 7.61
CA GLY A 131 10.45 -4.50 8.10
C GLY A 131 11.49 -4.52 6.99
N ASP A 132 11.54 -5.60 6.24
CA ASP A 132 12.54 -5.87 5.20
C ASP A 132 12.01 -5.80 3.77
N LYS A 133 10.70 -5.56 3.61
CA LYS A 133 9.99 -5.52 2.32
C LYS A 133 10.01 -6.85 1.55
N SER A 134 10.34 -7.96 2.20
CA SER A 134 10.28 -9.26 1.56
C SER A 134 8.83 -9.63 1.20
N ILE A 135 8.68 -10.24 0.04
CA ILE A 135 7.42 -10.81 -0.42
C ILE A 135 7.35 -12.26 0.05
N GLY A 136 6.16 -12.72 0.34
CA GLY A 136 5.93 -14.10 0.72
C GLY A 136 4.47 -14.49 0.56
N PHE A 137 4.18 -15.71 0.96
CA PHE A 137 2.81 -16.18 1.09
C PHE A 137 2.22 -15.72 2.43
N PRO A 138 0.93 -15.41 2.48
CA PRO A 138 0.31 -14.99 3.72
C PRO A 138 0.40 -16.10 4.78
N PRO A 139 0.83 -15.77 6.01
CA PRO A 139 0.95 -16.76 7.08
C PRO A 139 -0.40 -17.36 7.51
N VAL A 140 -1.49 -16.65 7.19
CA VAL A 140 -2.88 -17.07 7.39
C VAL A 140 -3.72 -16.60 6.22
N GLN A 141 -4.84 -17.25 5.94
CA GLN A 141 -5.72 -16.90 4.81
C GLN A 141 -6.40 -15.51 4.91
N GLY A 142 -6.21 -14.80 6.00
CA GLY A 142 -6.69 -13.44 6.24
C GLY A 142 -5.82 -12.72 7.25
N CYS A 143 -6.12 -11.46 7.54
CA CYS A 143 -5.48 -10.78 8.66
C CYS A 143 -5.83 -11.49 9.97
N PRO A 144 -4.85 -11.79 10.84
CA PRO A 144 -5.17 -12.25 12.19
C PRO A 144 -6.13 -11.24 12.82
N ALA A 145 -7.23 -11.74 13.37
CA ALA A 145 -8.16 -10.90 14.11
C ALA A 145 -7.46 -10.45 15.41
N GLY A 146 -7.21 -9.16 15.55
CA GLY A 146 -6.75 -8.56 16.80
C GLY A 146 -5.21 -8.49 16.96
N LEU A 147 -4.60 -7.58 16.25
CA LEU A 147 -3.38 -6.86 16.66
C LEU A 147 -3.57 -5.39 16.33
#